data_06d8ef4526e02b579ad527becf2d840a
#
_entry.id   06d8ef4526e02b579ad527becf2d840a
#
_cell.length_a   1.000
_cell.length_b   1.000
_cell.length_c   1.000
_cell.angle_alpha   90.00
_cell.angle_beta   90.00
_cell.angle_gamma   90.00
#
_symmetry.space_group_name_H-M   'P 1'
#
loop_
_entity.id
_entity.type
_entity.pdbx_description
1 polymer ?
#
loop_
_entity_poly.entity_id
_entity_poly.type
_entity_poly.pdbx_seq_one_letter_code
_entity_poly.pdbx_strand_id
1 'polypeptide(L)'
;MRNQFLILLLPLFLLLGCSSSKEVANLSAEDRFEIGKEKFDKKKYLDAIEDFKYILIQYPGSTVADDAQFYLAECYFNRGEYLLASSEYENLIHNYPTSEFVPLSRYKLGLCYYNLSPKSQLDQTYTYKAIDALQGFIEYHPTSEFVQDAER
;
A
#
# COMPACT_ATOMS: atom_id res chain seq x y z
N MET A 1 5.83 27.97 -59.88
CA MET A 1 4.70 28.19 -58.96
C MET A 1 4.12 26.83 -58.46
N ARG A 2 4.94 25.95 -57.87
CA ARG A 2 4.48 24.57 -57.53
C ARG A 2 4.97 24.05 -56.18
N ASN A 3 5.64 24.89 -55.37
CA ASN A 3 6.20 24.52 -54.09
C ASN A 3 5.64 25.27 -52.88
N GLN A 4 4.63 26.12 -53.02
CA GLN A 4 4.05 26.86 -51.87
C GLN A 4 2.80 26.18 -51.26
N PHE A 5 2.25 25.16 -51.88
CA PHE A 5 1.06 24.45 -51.37
C PHE A 5 1.39 23.31 -50.37
N LEU A 6 2.67 22.94 -50.21
CA LEU A 6 3.07 21.83 -49.37
C LEU A 6 3.42 22.21 -47.95
N ILE A 7 3.51 23.49 -47.62
CA ILE A 7 3.96 24.01 -46.29
C ILE A 7 2.78 24.30 -45.34
N LEU A 8 1.53 24.28 -45.84
CA LEU A 8 0.36 24.66 -45.04
C LEU A 8 -0.35 23.49 -44.36
N LEU A 9 0.13 22.26 -44.50
CA LEU A 9 -0.52 21.04 -43.96
C LEU A 9 0.17 20.43 -42.73
N LEU A 10 1.22 21.07 -42.20
CA LEU A 10 2.04 20.47 -41.10
C LEU A 10 1.72 20.92 -39.66
N PRO A 11 0.87 21.91 -39.35
CA PRO A 11 0.63 22.25 -37.94
C PRO A 11 -0.66 21.68 -37.32
N LEU A 12 -1.39 20.76 -37.97
CA LEU A 12 -2.68 20.28 -37.45
C LEU A 12 -2.61 18.99 -36.62
N PHE A 13 -1.41 18.45 -36.36
CA PHE A 13 -1.27 17.15 -35.67
C PHE A 13 -0.81 17.24 -34.21
N LEU A 14 -0.73 18.41 -33.59
CA LEU A 14 -0.20 18.59 -32.23
C LEU A 14 -1.24 18.89 -31.13
N LEU A 15 -2.52 18.66 -31.34
CA LEU A 15 -3.58 18.96 -30.33
C LEU A 15 -4.32 17.73 -29.79
N LEU A 16 -3.81 16.50 -29.98
CA LEU A 16 -4.48 15.29 -29.49
C LEU A 16 -3.71 14.62 -28.32
N GLY A 17 -3.14 15.40 -27.42
CA GLY A 17 -2.39 14.83 -26.31
C GLY A 17 -2.60 15.59 -25.03
N CYS A 18 -3.72 15.48 -24.33
CA CYS A 18 -3.91 15.72 -22.90
C CYS A 18 -5.39 15.55 -22.50
N SER A 19 -5.96 14.38 -22.62
CA SER A 19 -7.30 14.11 -22.06
C SER A 19 -7.29 13.08 -20.92
N SER A 20 -6.20 12.31 -20.76
CA SER A 20 -6.17 11.20 -19.80
C SER A 20 -5.92 11.63 -18.34
N SER A 21 -5.29 12.79 -18.10
CA SER A 21 -4.92 13.18 -16.73
C SER A 21 -6.05 13.85 -15.93
N LYS A 22 -7.11 14.34 -16.58
CA LYS A 22 -8.25 14.97 -15.90
C LYS A 22 -9.30 13.99 -15.41
N GLU A 23 -9.43 12.81 -16.05
CA GLU A 23 -10.40 11.78 -15.61
C GLU A 23 -9.99 11.15 -14.29
N VAL A 24 -8.70 10.92 -14.07
CA VAL A 24 -8.17 10.28 -12.86
C VAL A 24 -8.29 11.19 -11.61
N ALA A 25 -8.40 12.50 -11.80
CA ALA A 25 -8.49 13.46 -10.70
C ALA A 25 -9.87 13.54 -10.03
N ASN A 26 -10.92 13.01 -10.66
CA ASN A 26 -12.33 13.09 -10.21
C ASN A 26 -12.92 11.72 -9.84
N LEU A 27 -12.10 10.69 -9.65
CA LEU A 27 -12.58 9.38 -9.25
C LEU A 27 -13.04 9.37 -7.80
N SER A 28 -14.09 8.60 -7.49
CA SER A 28 -14.46 8.29 -6.10
C SER A 28 -13.33 7.53 -5.39
N ALA A 29 -13.40 7.47 -4.05
CA ALA A 29 -12.44 6.68 -3.27
C ALA A 29 -12.51 5.20 -3.66
N GLU A 30 -13.73 4.70 -3.88
CA GLU A 30 -14.01 3.32 -4.24
C GLU A 30 -13.44 2.99 -5.63
N ASP A 31 -13.72 3.82 -6.65
CA ASP A 31 -13.19 3.60 -8.01
C ASP A 31 -11.65 3.63 -8.03
N ARG A 32 -11.07 4.56 -7.26
CA ARG A 32 -9.62 4.66 -7.15
C ARG A 32 -9.01 3.47 -6.39
N PHE A 33 -9.72 2.94 -5.38
CA PHE A 33 -9.31 1.74 -4.67
C PHE A 33 -9.25 0.54 -5.61
N GLU A 34 -10.27 0.33 -6.45
CA GLU A 34 -10.29 -0.75 -7.42
C GLU A 34 -9.10 -0.66 -8.41
N ILE A 35 -8.77 0.56 -8.87
CA ILE A 35 -7.58 0.77 -9.72
C ILE A 35 -6.29 0.41 -8.99
N GLY A 36 -6.14 0.85 -7.74
CA GLY A 36 -4.98 0.52 -6.90
C GLY A 36 -4.87 -0.97 -6.66
N LYS A 37 -6.00 -1.63 -6.38
CA LYS A 37 -6.11 -3.07 -6.16
C LYS A 37 -5.72 -3.87 -7.41
N GLU A 38 -6.19 -3.47 -8.59
CA GLU A 38 -5.79 -4.07 -9.87
C GLU A 38 -4.27 -3.95 -10.10
N LYS A 39 -3.68 -2.79 -9.77
CA LYS A 39 -2.22 -2.60 -9.86
C LYS A 39 -1.48 -3.47 -8.86
N PHE A 40 -1.98 -3.60 -7.63
CA PHE A 40 -1.42 -4.48 -6.60
C PHE A 40 -1.42 -5.94 -7.07
N ASP A 41 -2.53 -6.45 -7.59
CA ASP A 41 -2.67 -7.81 -8.07
C ASP A 41 -1.73 -8.11 -9.26
N LYS A 42 -1.44 -7.09 -10.08
CA LYS A 42 -0.43 -7.13 -11.14
C LYS A 42 1.01 -6.91 -10.63
N LYS A 43 1.22 -6.86 -9.32
CA LYS A 43 2.52 -6.60 -8.66
C LYS A 43 3.16 -5.26 -9.02
N LYS A 44 2.38 -4.31 -9.52
CA LYS A 44 2.79 -2.93 -9.79
C LYS A 44 2.71 -2.09 -8.49
N TYR A 45 3.46 -2.50 -7.49
CA TYR A 45 3.32 -1.97 -6.14
C TYR A 45 3.58 -0.47 -6.03
N LEU A 46 4.53 0.07 -6.79
CA LEU A 46 4.79 1.53 -6.80
C LEU A 46 3.58 2.33 -7.28
N ASP A 47 2.97 1.86 -8.37
CA ASP A 47 1.80 2.53 -8.95
C ASP A 47 0.57 2.40 -8.03
N ALA A 48 0.43 1.26 -7.34
CA ALA A 48 -0.64 1.03 -6.36
C ALA A 48 -0.48 1.92 -5.12
N ILE A 49 0.76 2.13 -4.63
CA ILE A 49 1.07 3.01 -3.50
C ILE A 49 0.54 4.43 -3.76
N GLU A 50 0.67 4.94 -4.97
CA GLU A 50 0.16 6.28 -5.32
C GLU A 50 -1.36 6.38 -5.16
N ASP A 51 -2.10 5.37 -5.61
CA ASP A 51 -3.56 5.36 -5.50
C ASP A 51 -4.02 5.22 -4.06
N PHE A 52 -3.45 4.29 -3.28
CA PHE A 52 -3.81 4.11 -1.88
C PHE A 52 -3.47 5.35 -1.04
N LYS A 53 -2.29 5.96 -1.23
CA LYS A 53 -1.94 7.22 -0.57
C LYS A 53 -2.89 8.36 -0.92
N TYR A 54 -3.31 8.44 -2.17
CA TYR A 54 -4.27 9.46 -2.58
C TYR A 54 -5.60 9.31 -1.84
N ILE A 55 -6.11 8.07 -1.68
CA ILE A 55 -7.34 7.79 -0.92
C ILE A 55 -7.17 8.25 0.52
N LEU A 56 -6.09 7.85 1.18
CA LEU A 56 -5.85 8.17 2.59
C LEU A 56 -5.70 9.68 2.86
N ILE A 57 -5.22 10.44 1.89
CA ILE A 57 -5.04 11.90 2.01
C ILE A 57 -6.34 12.64 1.66
N GLN A 58 -7.02 12.25 0.59
CA GLN A 58 -8.17 12.99 0.08
C GLN A 58 -9.50 12.50 0.67
N TYR A 59 -9.59 11.22 1.04
CA TYR A 59 -10.81 10.56 1.48
C TYR A 59 -10.61 9.71 2.75
N PRO A 60 -10.01 10.27 3.84
CA PRO A 60 -9.65 9.49 5.03
C PRO A 60 -10.85 8.89 5.79
N GLY A 61 -12.05 9.36 5.52
CA GLY A 61 -13.30 8.85 6.08
C GLY A 61 -14.15 8.02 5.11
N SER A 62 -13.60 7.61 3.95
CA SER A 62 -14.32 6.75 3.02
C SER A 62 -14.43 5.32 3.55
N THR A 63 -15.39 4.59 2.98
CA THR A 63 -15.64 3.17 3.31
C THR A 63 -14.48 2.24 2.97
N VAL A 64 -13.57 2.69 2.12
CA VAL A 64 -12.38 1.93 1.65
C VAL A 64 -11.06 2.46 2.23
N ALA A 65 -11.13 3.34 3.24
CA ALA A 65 -9.91 3.96 3.77
C ALA A 65 -9.04 2.96 4.55
N ASP A 66 -9.64 2.07 5.32
CA ASP A 66 -8.92 1.01 6.03
C ASP A 66 -8.38 -0.07 5.08
N ASP A 67 -9.14 -0.43 4.04
CA ASP A 67 -8.65 -1.28 2.94
C ASP A 67 -7.42 -0.64 2.27
N ALA A 68 -7.51 0.64 1.91
CA ALA A 68 -6.40 1.37 1.28
C ALA A 68 -5.16 1.41 2.19
N GLN A 69 -5.36 1.59 3.51
CA GLN A 69 -4.28 1.56 4.49
C GLN A 69 -3.63 0.18 4.57
N PHE A 70 -4.43 -0.90 4.57
CA PHE A 70 -3.94 -2.26 4.55
C PHE A 70 -3.13 -2.56 3.28
N TYR A 71 -3.68 -2.28 2.11
CA TYR A 71 -3.00 -2.55 0.84
C TYR A 71 -1.78 -1.66 0.62
N LEU A 72 -1.74 -0.45 1.18
CA LEU A 72 -0.52 0.36 1.21
C LEU A 72 0.60 -0.35 1.99
N ALA A 73 0.29 -0.88 3.18
CA ALA A 73 1.24 -1.66 3.97
C ALA A 73 1.71 -2.93 3.22
N GLU A 74 0.76 -3.67 2.60
CA GLU A 74 1.07 -4.85 1.78
C GLU A 74 1.96 -4.52 0.58
N CYS A 75 1.79 -3.35 -0.06
CA CYS A 75 2.68 -2.91 -1.13
C CYS A 75 4.12 -2.79 -0.63
N TYR A 76 4.34 -2.11 0.50
CA TYR A 76 5.68 -1.98 1.08
C TYR A 76 6.25 -3.31 1.53
N PHE A 77 5.42 -4.17 2.16
CA PHE A 77 5.83 -5.50 2.59
C PHE A 77 6.32 -6.35 1.42
N ASN A 78 5.55 -6.42 0.33
CA ASN A 78 5.89 -7.19 -0.86
C ASN A 78 7.11 -6.63 -1.63
N ARG A 79 7.46 -5.39 -1.40
CA ARG A 79 8.69 -4.75 -1.91
C ARG A 79 9.92 -4.99 -1.01
N GLY A 80 9.74 -5.61 0.17
CA GLY A 80 10.79 -5.77 1.16
C GLY A 80 11.12 -4.49 1.94
N GLU A 81 10.28 -3.47 1.85
CA GLU A 81 10.42 -2.19 2.56
C GLU A 81 9.78 -2.28 3.95
N TYR A 82 10.29 -3.21 4.77
CA TYR A 82 9.65 -3.64 6.03
C TYR A 82 9.50 -2.52 7.06
N LEU A 83 10.39 -1.53 7.07
CA LEU A 83 10.26 -0.40 7.98
C LEU A 83 9.06 0.49 7.61
N LEU A 84 8.83 0.72 6.33
CA LEU A 84 7.66 1.45 5.86
C LEU A 84 6.39 0.63 6.06
N ALA A 85 6.44 -0.67 5.74
CA ALA A 85 5.32 -1.58 5.96
C ALA A 85 4.89 -1.61 7.43
N SER A 86 5.84 -1.69 8.38
CA SER A 86 5.52 -1.70 9.81
C SER A 86 4.79 -0.43 10.24
N SER A 87 5.25 0.74 9.77
CA SER A 87 4.58 2.00 10.05
C SER A 87 3.14 2.04 9.52
N GLU A 88 2.89 1.52 8.31
CA GLU A 88 1.55 1.53 7.74
C GLU A 88 0.62 0.50 8.39
N TYR A 89 1.12 -0.65 8.85
CA TYR A 89 0.33 -1.58 9.68
C TYR A 89 0.01 -0.98 11.06
N GLU A 90 0.95 -0.28 11.70
CA GLU A 90 0.70 0.46 12.94
C GLU A 90 -0.38 1.53 12.75
N ASN A 91 -0.32 2.27 11.63
CA ASN A 91 -1.34 3.27 11.26
C ASN A 91 -2.73 2.63 11.13
N LEU A 92 -2.84 1.46 10.49
CA LEU A 92 -4.11 0.74 10.39
C LEU A 92 -4.65 0.35 11.78
N ILE A 93 -3.81 -0.30 12.60
CA ILE A 93 -4.19 -0.78 13.93
C ILE A 93 -4.66 0.38 14.82
N HIS A 94 -4.02 1.54 14.70
CA HIS A 94 -4.32 2.71 15.52
C HIS A 94 -5.51 3.53 15.01
N ASN A 95 -5.55 3.80 13.70
CA ASN A 95 -6.53 4.70 13.11
C ASN A 95 -7.85 4.00 12.73
N TYR A 96 -7.80 2.68 12.48
CA TYR A 96 -8.95 1.87 12.07
C TYR A 96 -9.10 0.63 12.96
N PRO A 97 -9.29 0.79 14.30
CA PRO A 97 -9.26 -0.32 15.26
C PRO A 97 -10.39 -1.33 15.09
N THR A 98 -11.44 -1.00 14.33
CA THR A 98 -12.57 -1.88 14.01
C THR A 98 -12.47 -2.55 12.64
N SER A 99 -11.39 -2.29 11.88
CA SER A 99 -11.15 -2.91 10.59
C SER A 99 -10.97 -4.42 10.73
N GLU A 100 -11.50 -5.18 9.78
CA GLU A 100 -11.29 -6.63 9.69
C GLU A 100 -9.82 -7.01 9.47
N PHE A 101 -9.01 -6.09 8.97
CA PHE A 101 -7.58 -6.29 8.75
C PHE A 101 -6.72 -6.15 10.00
N VAL A 102 -7.27 -5.70 11.14
CA VAL A 102 -6.48 -5.51 12.37
C VAL A 102 -5.76 -6.78 12.83
N PRO A 103 -6.39 -7.98 12.88
CA PRO A 103 -5.69 -9.20 13.26
C PRO A 103 -4.51 -9.53 12.34
N LEU A 104 -4.75 -9.48 11.02
CA LEU A 104 -3.71 -9.75 10.02
C LEU A 104 -2.59 -8.70 10.06
N SER A 105 -2.94 -7.43 10.26
CA SER A 105 -1.95 -6.34 10.38
C SER A 105 -1.05 -6.50 11.60
N ARG A 106 -1.56 -6.97 12.74
CA ARG A 106 -0.75 -7.27 13.93
C ARG A 106 0.26 -8.39 13.65
N TYR A 107 -0.17 -9.46 13.01
CA TYR A 107 0.72 -10.54 12.59
C TYR A 107 1.80 -10.04 11.61
N LYS A 108 1.39 -9.30 10.57
CA LYS A 108 2.30 -8.75 9.55
C LYS A 108 3.29 -7.74 10.14
N LEU A 109 2.86 -6.95 11.12
CA LEU A 109 3.75 -6.06 11.89
C LEU A 109 4.88 -6.84 12.56
N GLY A 110 4.55 -7.96 13.21
CA GLY A 110 5.54 -8.87 13.79
C GLY A 110 6.51 -9.42 12.73
N LEU A 111 5.99 -9.83 11.56
CA LEU A 111 6.83 -10.27 10.45
C LEU A 111 7.73 -9.16 9.88
N CYS A 112 7.27 -7.90 9.86
CA CYS A 112 8.12 -6.78 9.47
C CYS A 112 9.32 -6.66 10.40
N TYR A 113 9.10 -6.68 11.71
CA TYR A 113 10.18 -6.60 12.69
C TYR A 113 11.10 -7.83 12.67
N TYR A 114 10.54 -9.03 12.43
CA TYR A 114 11.33 -10.23 12.21
C TYR A 114 12.28 -10.08 11.00
N ASN A 115 11.79 -9.57 9.88
CA ASN A 115 12.61 -9.34 8.69
C ASN A 115 13.65 -8.21 8.86
N LEU A 116 13.41 -7.28 9.78
CA LEU A 116 14.36 -6.22 10.15
C LEU A 116 15.38 -6.69 11.19
N SER A 117 15.17 -7.86 11.82
CA SER A 117 16.03 -8.38 12.88
C SER A 117 17.44 -8.72 12.34
N PRO A 118 18.50 -8.19 12.94
CA PRO A 118 19.85 -8.43 12.48
C PRO A 118 20.42 -9.75 13.03
N LYS A 119 21.65 -10.08 12.62
CA LYS A 119 22.40 -11.19 13.21
C LYS A 119 22.62 -10.95 14.73
N SER A 120 22.72 -12.04 15.50
CA SER A 120 22.77 -12.05 16.97
C SER A 120 23.85 -11.18 17.63
N GLN A 121 24.87 -10.77 16.89
CA GLN A 121 25.99 -9.94 17.36
C GLN A 121 25.74 -8.42 17.24
N LEU A 122 24.61 -8.03 16.65
CA LEU A 122 24.25 -6.64 16.40
C LEU A 122 23.15 -6.20 17.38
N ASP A 123 22.71 -4.95 17.27
CA ASP A 123 21.60 -4.41 18.06
C ASP A 123 20.31 -5.23 17.81
N GLN A 124 19.76 -5.78 18.89
CA GLN A 124 18.60 -6.68 18.86
C GLN A 124 17.26 -5.94 19.01
N THR A 125 17.20 -4.64 18.85
CA THR A 125 15.97 -3.84 19.04
C THR A 125 14.80 -4.39 18.22
N TYR A 126 15.01 -4.72 16.94
CA TYR A 126 13.96 -5.28 16.09
C TYR A 126 13.61 -6.72 16.45
N THR A 127 14.54 -7.51 16.94
CA THR A 127 14.25 -8.85 17.44
C THR A 127 13.29 -8.81 18.63
N TYR A 128 13.54 -7.91 19.60
CA TYR A 128 12.61 -7.75 20.72
C TYR A 128 11.24 -7.21 20.29
N LYS A 129 11.19 -6.27 19.36
CA LYS A 129 9.94 -5.79 18.79
C LYS A 129 9.17 -6.89 18.06
N ALA A 130 9.85 -7.78 17.35
CA ALA A 130 9.22 -8.90 16.67
C ALA A 130 8.59 -9.88 17.67
N ILE A 131 9.34 -10.24 18.73
CA ILE A 131 8.85 -11.13 19.79
C ILE A 131 7.63 -10.52 20.47
N ASP A 132 7.69 -9.24 20.88
CA ASP A 132 6.59 -8.55 21.54
C ASP A 132 5.34 -8.48 20.65
N ALA A 133 5.51 -8.10 19.38
CA ALA A 133 4.40 -7.99 18.43
C ALA A 133 3.74 -9.37 18.13
N LEU A 134 4.54 -10.43 17.96
CA LEU A 134 4.02 -11.77 17.67
C LEU A 134 3.38 -12.39 18.92
N GLN A 135 3.97 -12.23 20.11
CA GLN A 135 3.33 -12.65 21.36
C GLN A 135 2.00 -11.93 21.59
N GLY A 136 1.98 -10.60 21.43
CA GLY A 136 0.75 -9.84 21.53
C GLY A 136 -0.30 -10.30 20.51
N PHE A 137 0.11 -10.61 19.26
CA PHE A 137 -0.81 -11.18 18.28
C PHE A 137 -1.43 -12.50 18.76
N ILE A 138 -0.62 -13.46 19.27
CA ILE A 138 -1.10 -14.75 19.76
C ILE A 138 -2.08 -14.55 20.93
N GLU A 139 -1.77 -13.66 21.87
CA GLU A 139 -2.63 -13.38 23.02
C GLU A 139 -3.98 -12.79 22.65
N TYR A 140 -4.01 -11.83 21.71
CA TYR A 140 -5.24 -11.16 21.28
C TYR A 140 -6.07 -11.95 20.27
N HIS A 141 -5.42 -12.87 19.51
CA HIS A 141 -6.05 -13.62 18.41
C HIS A 141 -5.72 -15.12 18.45
N PRO A 142 -5.98 -15.83 19.58
CA PRO A 142 -5.54 -17.22 19.79
C PRO A 142 -6.17 -18.22 18.83
N THR A 143 -7.24 -17.86 18.14
CA THR A 143 -7.93 -18.73 17.17
C THR A 143 -7.56 -18.41 15.71
N SER A 144 -6.65 -17.48 15.47
CA SER A 144 -6.22 -17.13 14.12
C SER A 144 -5.42 -18.27 13.49
N GLU A 145 -5.60 -18.47 12.19
CA GLU A 145 -4.83 -19.42 11.39
C GLU A 145 -3.33 -19.14 11.37
N PHE A 146 -2.92 -17.88 11.65
CA PHE A 146 -1.52 -17.45 11.68
C PHE A 146 -0.81 -17.71 13.02
N VAL A 147 -1.51 -18.20 14.06
CA VAL A 147 -0.90 -18.46 15.38
C VAL A 147 0.25 -19.45 15.28
N GLN A 148 0.06 -20.55 14.57
CA GLN A 148 1.11 -21.57 14.41
C GLN A 148 2.37 -21.03 13.72
N ASP A 149 2.22 -20.08 12.81
CA ASP A 149 3.35 -19.42 12.16
C ASP A 149 4.02 -18.38 13.08
N ALA A 150 3.24 -17.67 13.89
CA ALA A 150 3.75 -16.70 14.84
C ALA A 150 4.54 -17.33 16.01
N GLU A 151 4.28 -18.59 16.34
CA GLU A 151 5.00 -19.35 17.37
C GLU A 151 6.37 -19.90 16.95
N ARG A 152 6.69 -19.91 15.66
CA ARG A 152 7.95 -20.46 15.11
C ARG A 152 9.09 -19.46 15.13
#